data_37eeda9c380f73fcb2693484a10afade
#
_entry.id   37eeda9c380f73fcb2693484a10afade
#
_cell.length_a   1.000
_cell.length_b   1.000
_cell.length_c   1.000
_cell.angle_alpha   90.00
_cell.angle_beta   90.00
_cell.angle_gamma   90.00
#
_symmetry.space_group_name_H-M   'P 1'
#
loop_
_entity.id
_entity.type
_entity.pdbx_description
1 polymer ?
#
loop_
_entity_poly.entity_id
_entity_poly.type
_entity_poly.pdbx_seq_one_letter_code
_entity_poly.pdbx_strand_id
1 'polypeptide(L)'
;FSLGAGFYCTVEGIDHVGMEFQWKVEERMYELVQQRLPITKELIHTEEAVELFHRYGMFDKERLFRYRRSSHVNLYAMNEFRDYYYGYMMPDTGDLKYFALYLYQGGIVLQMPLKDEPEKVPLFVPKDKLFRVLSESVRWGDQQGIDTVGALNDMITQDDMREIVLVQEAFQERKIGEIAKQIADRQGVKFVLIAGPSSSGKTTFSHRLSIQLRAVSYTH
;
A
#
# COMPACT_ATOMS: atom_id res chain seq x y z
N PHE A 1 3.09 -0.24 1.31
CA PHE A 1 1.87 -0.88 1.84
C PHE A 1 2.08 -1.38 3.27
N SER A 2 0.98 -1.55 4.02
CA SER A 2 1.04 -2.09 5.39
C SER A 2 1.39 -3.57 5.38
N LEU A 3 2.31 -3.99 6.27
CA LEU A 3 2.73 -5.37 6.43
C LEU A 3 2.74 -5.74 7.92
N GLY A 4 1.63 -6.28 8.41
CA GLY A 4 1.43 -6.54 9.84
C GLY A 4 1.30 -5.24 10.63
N ALA A 5 2.15 -5.04 11.62
CA ALA A 5 2.22 -3.81 12.43
C ALA A 5 3.20 -2.76 11.88
N GLY A 6 3.76 -2.99 10.68
CA GLY A 6 4.70 -2.09 10.02
C GLY A 6 4.26 -1.67 8.63
N PHE A 7 5.09 -0.85 7.99
CA PHE A 7 4.93 -0.38 6.63
C PHE A 7 6.12 -0.84 5.79
N TYR A 8 5.85 -1.57 4.73
CA TYR A 8 6.87 -1.90 3.73
C TYR A 8 7.03 -0.71 2.78
N CYS A 9 8.27 -0.28 2.65
CA CYS A 9 8.69 0.85 1.82
C CYS A 9 9.71 0.40 0.79
N THR A 10 9.56 0.86 -0.42
CA THR A 10 10.57 0.79 -1.49
C THR A 10 11.23 2.16 -1.64
N VAL A 11 12.44 2.18 -2.19
CA VAL A 11 13.17 3.42 -2.47
C VAL A 11 13.26 3.57 -3.98
N GLU A 12 12.73 4.67 -4.49
CA GLU A 12 12.76 4.94 -5.92
C GLU A 12 14.20 5.05 -6.43
N GLY A 13 14.48 4.41 -7.56
CA GLY A 13 15.83 4.37 -8.12
C GLY A 13 16.81 3.39 -7.45
N ILE A 14 16.37 2.61 -6.46
CA ILE A 14 17.17 1.59 -5.78
C ILE A 14 16.43 0.26 -5.79
N ASP A 15 16.90 -0.71 -6.57
CA ASP A 15 16.26 -2.03 -6.67
C ASP A 15 16.44 -2.88 -5.41
N HIS A 16 17.52 -2.64 -4.67
CA HIS A 16 17.82 -3.42 -3.47
C HIS A 16 18.49 -2.56 -2.40
N VAL A 17 17.81 -2.37 -1.29
CA VAL A 17 18.29 -1.57 -0.18
C VAL A 17 19.24 -2.39 0.69
N GLY A 18 20.46 -1.89 0.87
CA GLY A 18 21.50 -2.50 1.72
C GLY A 18 21.48 -1.97 3.17
N MET A 19 22.23 -2.66 4.04
CA MET A 19 22.35 -2.30 5.46
C MET A 19 22.90 -0.89 5.69
N GLU A 20 23.87 -0.46 4.89
CA GLU A 20 24.44 0.88 5.02
C GLU A 20 23.39 1.98 4.79
N PHE A 21 22.54 1.79 3.78
CA PHE A 21 21.45 2.73 3.51
C PHE A 21 20.43 2.73 4.65
N GLN A 22 20.01 1.55 5.12
CA GLN A 22 19.09 1.42 6.26
C GLN A 22 19.62 2.16 7.48
N TRP A 23 20.89 1.95 7.85
CA TRP A 23 21.49 2.61 9.02
C TRP A 23 21.54 4.12 8.88
N LYS A 24 21.90 4.64 7.71
CA LYS A 24 21.89 6.09 7.45
C LYS A 24 20.48 6.69 7.59
N VAL A 25 19.46 5.99 7.10
CA VAL A 25 18.07 6.42 7.25
C VAL A 25 17.65 6.41 8.72
N GLU A 26 17.95 5.33 9.44
CA GLU A 26 17.60 5.18 10.85
C GLU A 26 18.31 6.23 11.73
N GLU A 27 19.60 6.46 11.51
CA GLU A 27 20.37 7.50 12.17
C GLU A 27 19.76 8.89 11.91
N ARG A 28 19.43 9.19 10.64
CA ARG A 28 18.78 10.45 10.28
C ARG A 28 17.42 10.63 10.94
N MET A 29 16.63 9.57 11.03
CA MET A 29 15.34 9.61 11.73
C MET A 29 15.53 9.94 13.23
N TYR A 30 16.50 9.31 13.90
CA TYR A 30 16.82 9.63 15.30
C TYR A 30 17.31 11.08 15.49
N GLU A 31 18.13 11.60 14.59
CA GLU A 31 18.53 13.03 14.61
C GLU A 31 17.32 13.96 14.54
N LEU A 32 16.37 13.69 13.62
CA LEU A 32 15.16 14.49 13.50
C LEU A 32 14.28 14.43 14.76
N VAL A 33 14.20 13.28 15.42
CA VAL A 33 13.52 13.13 16.71
C VAL A 33 14.19 13.97 17.79
N GLN A 34 15.52 13.93 17.88
CA GLN A 34 16.28 14.71 18.86
C GLN A 34 16.15 16.22 18.64
N GLN A 35 16.08 16.68 17.38
CA GLN A 35 15.93 18.08 17.04
C GLN A 35 14.56 18.66 17.42
N ARG A 36 13.55 17.83 17.68
CA ARG A 36 12.18 18.24 18.02
C ARG A 36 11.64 19.27 17.02
N LEU A 37 11.80 19.01 15.74
CA LEU A 37 11.34 19.91 14.69
C LEU A 37 9.82 20.07 14.75
N PRO A 38 9.30 21.30 14.73
CA PRO A 38 7.87 21.55 14.75
C PRO A 38 7.23 21.04 13.45
N ILE A 39 6.08 20.39 13.60
CA ILE A 39 5.23 19.97 12.49
C ILE A 39 4.03 20.89 12.46
N THR A 40 4.01 21.81 11.53
CA THR A 40 2.98 22.85 11.43
C THR A 40 1.96 22.52 10.37
N LYS A 41 0.70 22.90 10.62
CA LYS A 41 -0.39 22.73 9.68
C LYS A 41 -0.63 24.04 8.93
N GLU A 42 -0.55 23.99 7.62
CA GLU A 42 -0.72 25.12 6.72
C GLU A 42 -1.98 24.93 5.87
N LEU A 43 -2.83 25.97 5.80
CA LEU A 43 -3.99 25.99 4.90
C LEU A 43 -3.60 26.78 3.67
N ILE A 44 -3.56 26.15 2.51
CA ILE A 44 -3.20 26.77 1.24
C ILE A 44 -4.27 26.54 0.18
N HIS A 45 -4.24 27.32 -0.90
CA HIS A 45 -5.11 27.07 -2.06
C HIS A 45 -4.76 25.74 -2.72
N THR A 46 -5.77 25.03 -3.21
CA THR A 46 -5.57 23.72 -3.87
C THR A 46 -4.68 23.82 -5.09
N GLU A 47 -4.78 24.91 -5.86
CA GLU A 47 -3.92 25.18 -7.02
C GLU A 47 -2.45 25.35 -6.61
N GLU A 48 -2.20 26.09 -5.53
CA GLU A 48 -0.84 26.24 -4.97
C GLU A 48 -0.27 24.89 -4.49
N ALA A 49 -1.11 24.01 -3.94
CA ALA A 49 -0.70 22.68 -3.55
C ALA A 49 -0.30 21.83 -4.77
N VAL A 50 -1.05 21.91 -5.87
CA VAL A 50 -0.73 21.22 -7.13
C VAL A 50 0.63 21.67 -7.66
N GLU A 51 0.89 22.99 -7.70
CA GLU A 51 2.18 23.55 -8.13
C GLU A 51 3.33 23.14 -7.19
N LEU A 52 3.08 23.10 -5.88
CA LEU A 52 4.04 22.66 -4.89
C LEU A 52 4.45 21.20 -5.11
N PHE A 53 3.48 20.30 -5.29
CA PHE A 53 3.74 18.89 -5.53
C PHE A 53 4.48 18.68 -6.86
N HIS A 54 4.15 19.43 -7.89
CA HIS A 54 4.90 19.41 -9.15
C HIS A 54 6.38 19.78 -8.93
N ARG A 55 6.67 20.88 -8.21
CA ARG A 55 8.03 21.32 -7.93
C ARG A 55 8.83 20.31 -7.08
N TYR A 56 8.16 19.55 -6.22
CA TYR A 56 8.78 18.52 -5.39
C TYR A 56 8.89 17.16 -6.09
N GLY A 57 8.43 17.04 -7.34
CA GLY A 57 8.41 15.78 -8.07
C GLY A 57 7.40 14.76 -7.53
N MET A 58 6.45 15.21 -6.72
CA MET A 58 5.36 14.38 -6.16
C MET A 58 4.19 14.29 -7.17
N PHE A 59 4.46 13.73 -8.34
CA PHE A 59 3.51 13.71 -9.46
C PHE A 59 2.24 12.91 -9.16
N ASP A 60 2.29 11.92 -8.30
CA ASP A 60 1.14 11.17 -7.80
C ASP A 60 0.16 12.09 -7.06
N LYS A 61 0.67 12.97 -6.20
CA LYS A 61 -0.11 13.94 -5.43
C LYS A 61 -0.59 15.11 -6.30
N GLU A 62 0.25 15.62 -7.18
CA GLU A 62 -0.15 16.61 -8.18
C GLU A 62 -1.38 16.09 -8.94
N ARG A 63 -1.30 14.88 -9.47
CA ARG A 63 -2.37 14.22 -10.23
C ARG A 63 -3.63 14.03 -9.39
N LEU A 64 -3.49 13.57 -8.14
CA LEU A 64 -4.60 13.40 -7.21
C LEU A 64 -5.30 14.73 -6.90
N PHE A 65 -4.53 15.79 -6.67
CA PHE A 65 -5.06 17.08 -6.25
C PHE A 65 -5.78 17.83 -7.37
N ARG A 66 -5.52 17.56 -8.63
CA ARG A 66 -6.30 18.08 -9.77
C ARG A 66 -7.79 17.72 -9.70
N TYR A 67 -8.14 16.64 -8.98
CA TYR A 67 -9.52 16.19 -8.78
C TYR A 67 -10.16 16.68 -7.49
N ARG A 68 -9.43 17.47 -6.69
CA ARG A 68 -9.98 18.05 -5.46
C ARG A 68 -10.98 19.16 -5.76
N ARG A 69 -12.17 19.06 -5.14
CA ARG A 69 -13.24 20.07 -5.30
C ARG A 69 -13.13 21.22 -4.31
N SER A 70 -12.38 21.04 -3.20
CA SER A 70 -12.20 22.11 -2.21
C SER A 70 -11.21 23.14 -2.72
N SER A 71 -11.51 24.42 -2.49
CA SER A 71 -10.62 25.53 -2.86
C SER A 71 -9.34 25.58 -2.02
N HIS A 72 -9.37 24.97 -0.82
CA HIS A 72 -8.24 24.94 0.09
C HIS A 72 -7.98 23.53 0.61
N VAL A 73 -6.74 23.26 0.95
CA VAL A 73 -6.27 21.98 1.54
C VAL A 73 -5.31 22.26 2.68
N ASN A 74 -5.27 21.33 3.64
CA ASN A 74 -4.30 21.38 4.73
C ASN A 74 -3.07 20.57 4.34
N LEU A 75 -1.91 21.20 4.35
CA LEU A 75 -0.61 20.55 4.30
C LEU A 75 0.03 20.55 5.68
N TYR A 76 0.98 19.65 5.88
CA TYR A 76 1.86 19.68 7.04
C TYR A 76 3.27 20.03 6.58
N ALA A 77 3.91 20.93 7.32
CA ALA A 77 5.25 21.40 7.04
C ALA A 77 6.20 21.02 8.18
N MET A 78 7.39 20.57 7.83
CA MET A 78 8.51 20.32 8.72
C MET A 78 9.76 20.91 8.04
N ASN A 79 10.23 22.05 8.53
CA ASN A 79 11.21 22.91 7.85
C ASN A 79 10.71 23.26 6.42
N GLU A 80 11.51 22.93 5.40
CA GLU A 80 11.17 23.19 4.00
C GLU A 80 10.34 22.07 3.37
N PHE A 81 10.23 20.90 4.02
CA PHE A 81 9.44 19.78 3.52
C PHE A 81 7.97 20.00 3.81
N ARG A 82 7.14 19.85 2.80
CA ARG A 82 5.67 19.94 2.89
C ARG A 82 5.04 18.74 2.26
N ASP A 83 4.02 18.21 2.92
CA ASP A 83 3.26 17.09 2.41
C ASP A 83 1.81 17.09 2.90
N TYR A 84 0.98 16.27 2.27
CA TYR A 84 -0.43 16.10 2.61
C TYR A 84 -0.66 14.83 3.40
N TYR A 85 -1.29 14.99 4.57
CA TYR A 85 -1.71 13.87 5.40
C TYR A 85 -3.14 14.05 5.90
N TYR A 86 -3.83 12.92 6.06
CA TYR A 86 -5.13 12.89 6.72
C TYR A 86 -4.99 12.95 8.24
N GLY A 87 -5.89 13.70 8.87
CA GLY A 87 -5.99 13.73 10.32
C GLY A 87 -4.99 14.70 10.98
N TYR A 88 -4.63 14.36 12.20
CA TYR A 88 -3.75 15.17 13.03
C TYR A 88 -2.36 14.55 13.08
N MET A 89 -1.34 15.40 12.94
CA MET A 89 0.05 15.04 13.15
C MET A 89 0.48 15.43 14.56
N MET A 90 1.56 14.83 15.04
CA MET A 90 2.20 15.25 16.29
C MET A 90 2.71 16.68 16.17
N PRO A 91 2.80 17.45 17.27
CA PRO A 91 3.23 18.86 17.23
C PRO A 91 4.69 19.03 16.84
N ASP A 92 5.52 18.06 17.16
CA ASP A 92 6.94 18.01 16.78
C ASP A 92 7.43 16.57 16.59
N THR A 93 8.63 16.41 16.03
CA THR A 93 9.25 15.11 15.80
C THR A 93 9.70 14.39 17.06
N GLY A 94 9.81 15.07 18.20
CA GLY A 94 10.33 14.51 19.46
C GLY A 94 9.46 13.42 20.08
N ASP A 95 8.19 13.37 19.70
CA ASP A 95 7.28 12.32 20.15
C ASP A 95 7.34 11.04 19.28
N LEU A 96 8.01 11.11 18.11
CA LEU A 96 8.15 9.98 17.16
C LEU A 96 9.38 9.10 17.46
N LYS A 97 9.68 8.85 18.74
CA LYS A 97 10.92 8.22 19.21
C LYS A 97 10.93 6.68 19.16
N TYR A 98 9.77 6.06 18.95
CA TYR A 98 9.64 4.60 18.97
C TYR A 98 9.39 4.07 17.56
N PHE A 99 10.43 3.61 16.90
CA PHE A 99 10.39 2.92 15.60
C PHE A 99 11.58 1.98 15.46
N ALA A 100 11.53 1.10 14.49
CA ALA A 100 12.67 0.29 14.05
C ALA A 100 12.58 0.05 12.54
N LEU A 101 13.72 -0.04 11.88
CA LEU A 101 13.82 -0.35 10.47
C LEU A 101 14.39 -1.76 10.27
N TYR A 102 13.77 -2.53 9.40
CA TYR A 102 14.23 -3.89 9.06
C TYR A 102 14.35 -4.02 7.54
N LEU A 103 15.46 -4.59 7.07
CA LEU A 103 15.59 -5.00 5.68
C LEU A 103 14.69 -6.21 5.41
N TYR A 104 13.90 -6.12 4.34
CA TYR A 104 13.02 -7.21 3.96
C TYR A 104 12.70 -7.15 2.46
N GLN A 105 12.92 -8.25 1.77
CA GLN A 105 12.56 -8.43 0.36
C GLN A 105 12.99 -7.26 -0.56
N GLY A 106 14.21 -6.75 -0.39
CA GLY A 106 14.78 -5.67 -1.19
C GLY A 106 14.42 -4.25 -0.77
N GLY A 107 13.48 -4.08 0.16
CA GLY A 107 13.06 -2.80 0.71
C GLY A 107 13.29 -2.71 2.23
N ILE A 108 12.58 -1.78 2.86
CA ILE A 108 12.64 -1.51 4.30
C ILE A 108 11.24 -1.68 4.90
N VAL A 109 11.14 -2.34 6.03
CA VAL A 109 9.94 -2.30 6.87
C VAL A 109 10.15 -1.30 8.00
N LEU A 110 9.35 -0.24 8.02
CA LEU A 110 9.21 0.65 9.16
C LEU A 110 8.23 0.02 10.15
N GLN A 111 8.77 -0.45 11.26
CA GLN A 111 8.00 -1.02 12.35
C GLN A 111 7.70 0.04 13.39
N MET A 112 6.43 0.15 13.81
CA MET A 112 5.97 1.11 14.80
C MET A 112 5.34 0.40 16.00
N PRO A 113 5.19 1.09 17.15
CA PRO A 113 4.47 0.57 18.30
C PRO A 113 3.04 0.19 17.98
N LEU A 114 2.49 -0.76 18.72
CA LEU A 114 1.07 -1.06 18.71
C LEU A 114 0.32 -0.05 19.59
N LYS A 115 -0.96 0.17 19.29
CA LYS A 115 -1.81 1.10 20.05
C LYS A 115 -1.87 0.79 21.55
N ASP A 116 -1.84 -0.50 21.89
CA ASP A 116 -1.95 -0.97 23.28
C ASP A 116 -0.60 -0.93 24.02
N GLU A 117 0.52 -0.84 23.30
CA GLU A 117 1.88 -0.72 23.84
C GLU A 117 2.64 0.41 23.13
N PRO A 118 2.28 1.69 23.32
CA PRO A 118 2.78 2.81 22.51
C PRO A 118 4.27 3.15 22.69
N GLU A 119 4.89 2.63 23.74
CA GLU A 119 6.31 2.83 24.03
C GLU A 119 7.20 1.64 23.66
N LYS A 120 6.60 0.60 23.06
CA LYS A 120 7.32 -0.62 22.70
C LYS A 120 7.15 -0.97 21.24
N VAL A 121 8.26 -1.02 20.52
CA VAL A 121 8.28 -1.52 19.15
C VAL A 121 8.32 -3.04 19.13
N PRO A 122 7.32 -3.73 18.59
CA PRO A 122 7.36 -5.19 18.50
C PRO A 122 8.44 -5.64 17.51
N LEU A 123 9.02 -6.81 17.72
CA LEU A 123 9.94 -7.40 16.76
C LEU A 123 9.21 -7.65 15.43
N PHE A 124 9.91 -7.38 14.33
CA PHE A 124 9.38 -7.69 13.02
C PHE A 124 9.31 -9.20 12.79
N VAL A 125 8.14 -9.68 12.42
CA VAL A 125 7.91 -11.07 12.03
C VAL A 125 7.61 -11.14 10.55
N PRO A 126 8.49 -11.76 9.74
CA PRO A 126 8.28 -11.91 8.29
C PRO A 126 6.94 -12.56 7.96
N LYS A 127 6.24 -12.02 6.97
CA LYS A 127 4.94 -12.53 6.49
C LYS A 127 5.00 -12.77 4.99
N ASP A 128 5.83 -13.72 4.56
CA ASP A 128 6.16 -13.93 3.15
C ASP A 128 4.95 -14.17 2.25
N LYS A 129 3.96 -14.92 2.73
CA LYS A 129 2.72 -15.15 1.96
C LYS A 129 1.92 -13.87 1.74
N LEU A 130 1.77 -13.07 2.80
CA LEU A 130 1.06 -11.79 2.73
C LEU A 130 1.84 -10.80 1.85
N PHE A 131 3.15 -10.71 2.05
CA PHE A 131 4.02 -9.85 1.25
C PHE A 131 3.89 -10.16 -0.24
N ARG A 132 3.97 -11.44 -0.63
CA ARG A 132 3.85 -11.88 -2.02
C ARG A 132 2.52 -11.47 -2.64
N VAL A 133 1.41 -11.66 -1.92
CA VAL A 133 0.08 -11.29 -2.41
C VAL A 133 -0.06 -9.78 -2.58
N LEU A 134 0.40 -8.99 -1.60
CA LEU A 134 0.35 -7.52 -1.67
C LEU A 134 1.25 -6.98 -2.79
N SER A 135 2.46 -7.52 -2.93
CA SER A 135 3.40 -7.13 -4.01
C SER A 135 2.86 -7.50 -5.40
N GLU A 136 2.18 -8.65 -5.51
CA GLU A 136 1.51 -9.04 -6.77
C GLU A 136 0.39 -8.06 -7.11
N SER A 137 -0.39 -7.63 -6.10
CA SER A 137 -1.48 -6.65 -6.28
C SER A 137 -0.96 -5.27 -6.71
N VAL A 138 0.13 -4.79 -6.09
CA VAL A 138 0.77 -3.52 -6.49
C VAL A 138 1.26 -3.62 -7.93
N ARG A 139 2.05 -4.65 -8.25
CA ARG A 139 2.57 -4.87 -9.61
C ARG A 139 1.46 -4.96 -10.67
N TRP A 140 0.34 -5.56 -10.32
CA TRP A 140 -0.82 -5.61 -11.21
C TRP A 140 -1.41 -4.22 -11.46
N GLY A 141 -1.53 -3.38 -10.42
CA GLY A 141 -1.94 -1.98 -10.55
C GLY A 141 -1.00 -1.20 -11.48
N ASP A 142 0.32 -1.34 -11.29
CA ASP A 142 1.35 -0.71 -12.13
C ASP A 142 1.22 -1.12 -13.60
N GLN A 143 1.04 -2.41 -13.87
CA GLN A 143 0.87 -2.96 -15.23
C GLN A 143 -0.39 -2.44 -15.94
N GLN A 144 -1.43 -2.09 -15.18
CA GLN A 144 -2.66 -1.50 -15.71
C GLN A 144 -2.61 0.03 -15.79
N GLY A 145 -1.51 0.66 -15.36
CA GLY A 145 -1.42 2.11 -15.26
C GLY A 145 -2.33 2.72 -14.19
N ILE A 146 -2.73 1.93 -13.19
CA ILE A 146 -3.57 2.32 -12.05
C ILE A 146 -2.77 2.16 -10.76
N ASP A 147 -1.57 2.70 -10.75
CA ASP A 147 -0.62 2.69 -9.64
C ASP A 147 -1.03 3.61 -8.50
N THR A 148 -1.80 4.66 -8.82
CA THR A 148 -2.24 5.68 -7.88
C THR A 148 -3.72 6.02 -8.03
N VAL A 149 -4.30 6.63 -6.99
CA VAL A 149 -5.70 7.13 -7.05
C VAL A 149 -5.84 8.23 -8.11
N GLY A 150 -4.81 9.04 -8.31
CA GLY A 150 -4.79 10.05 -9.38
C GLY A 150 -4.89 9.41 -10.76
N ALA A 151 -4.15 8.32 -11.00
CA ALA A 151 -4.21 7.54 -12.23
C ALA A 151 -5.61 6.94 -12.46
N LEU A 152 -6.21 6.37 -11.42
CA LEU A 152 -7.57 5.86 -11.48
C LEU A 152 -8.59 6.96 -11.84
N ASN A 153 -8.45 8.16 -11.25
CA ASN A 153 -9.32 9.29 -11.53
C ASN A 153 -9.20 9.75 -12.99
N ASP A 154 -7.98 9.75 -13.56
CA ASP A 154 -7.79 10.08 -14.98
C ASP A 154 -8.55 9.08 -15.88
N MET A 155 -8.44 7.79 -15.60
CA MET A 155 -9.16 6.77 -16.36
C MET A 155 -10.68 6.88 -16.22
N ILE A 156 -11.18 7.21 -15.02
CA ILE A 156 -12.62 7.47 -14.81
C ILE A 156 -13.10 8.64 -15.67
N THR A 157 -12.30 9.70 -15.80
CA THR A 157 -12.68 10.88 -16.60
C THR A 157 -12.55 10.66 -18.11
N GLN A 158 -11.75 9.67 -18.53
CA GLN A 158 -11.58 9.28 -19.94
C GLN A 158 -12.59 8.21 -20.41
N ASP A 159 -13.51 7.78 -19.51
CA ASP A 159 -14.54 6.75 -19.76
C ASP A 159 -14.00 5.32 -19.99
N ASP A 160 -12.77 5.03 -19.53
CA ASP A 160 -12.11 3.73 -19.69
C ASP A 160 -12.46 2.71 -18.59
N MET A 161 -13.31 3.10 -17.63
CA MET A 161 -13.65 2.27 -16.46
C MET A 161 -14.25 0.92 -16.83
N ARG A 162 -15.04 0.85 -17.91
CA ARG A 162 -15.67 -0.41 -18.32
C ARG A 162 -14.65 -1.46 -18.71
N GLU A 163 -13.63 -1.06 -19.45
CA GLU A 163 -12.56 -1.96 -19.87
C GLU A 163 -11.73 -2.44 -18.67
N ILE A 164 -11.39 -1.54 -17.76
CA ILE A 164 -10.67 -1.86 -16.53
C ILE A 164 -11.42 -2.91 -15.71
N VAL A 165 -12.73 -2.74 -15.51
CA VAL A 165 -13.57 -3.69 -14.77
C VAL A 165 -13.55 -5.06 -15.44
N LEU A 166 -13.71 -5.13 -16.77
CA LEU A 166 -13.69 -6.39 -17.53
C LEU A 166 -12.33 -7.11 -17.42
N VAL A 167 -11.23 -6.35 -17.53
CA VAL A 167 -9.87 -6.89 -17.38
C VAL A 167 -9.64 -7.43 -15.96
N GLN A 168 -10.11 -6.68 -14.95
CA GLN A 168 -10.00 -7.09 -13.54
C GLN A 168 -10.83 -8.33 -13.24
N GLU A 169 -12.03 -8.42 -13.78
CA GLU A 169 -12.88 -9.62 -13.63
C GLU A 169 -12.26 -10.84 -14.32
N ALA A 170 -11.74 -10.69 -15.52
CA ALA A 170 -11.05 -11.75 -16.25
C ALA A 170 -9.80 -12.24 -15.49
N PHE A 171 -9.03 -11.31 -14.91
CA PHE A 171 -7.88 -11.65 -14.08
C PHE A 171 -8.29 -12.42 -12.83
N GLN A 172 -9.36 -11.99 -12.14
CA GLN A 172 -9.89 -12.66 -10.97
C GLN A 172 -10.35 -14.08 -11.30
N GLU A 173 -11.10 -14.27 -12.40
CA GLU A 173 -11.55 -15.61 -12.83
C GLU A 173 -10.37 -16.54 -13.16
N ARG A 174 -9.34 -16.03 -13.82
CA ARG A 174 -8.12 -16.79 -14.08
C ARG A 174 -7.46 -17.25 -12.77
N LYS A 175 -7.33 -16.37 -11.78
CA LYS A 175 -6.75 -16.72 -10.47
C LYS A 175 -7.58 -17.77 -9.72
N ILE A 176 -8.90 -17.69 -9.79
CA ILE A 176 -9.78 -18.69 -9.18
C ILE A 176 -9.63 -20.05 -9.91
N GLY A 177 -9.49 -20.04 -11.24
CA GLY A 177 -9.22 -21.23 -12.04
C GLY A 177 -7.87 -21.88 -11.70
N GLU A 178 -6.82 -21.09 -11.52
CA GLU A 178 -5.50 -21.56 -11.05
C GLU A 178 -5.59 -22.26 -9.68
N ILE A 179 -6.36 -21.69 -8.75
CA ILE A 179 -6.62 -22.31 -7.42
C ILE A 179 -7.41 -23.61 -7.57
N ALA A 180 -8.46 -23.62 -8.41
CA ALA A 180 -9.24 -24.81 -8.66
C ALA A 180 -8.38 -25.96 -9.22
N LYS A 181 -7.48 -25.63 -10.17
CA LYS A 181 -6.52 -26.60 -10.71
C LYS A 181 -5.59 -27.15 -9.63
N GLN A 182 -5.01 -26.27 -8.79
CA GLN A 182 -4.15 -26.71 -7.69
C GLN A 182 -4.84 -27.62 -6.69
N ILE A 183 -6.14 -27.41 -6.46
CA ILE A 183 -6.96 -28.27 -5.60
C ILE A 183 -7.20 -29.62 -6.28
N ALA A 184 -7.55 -29.62 -7.56
CA ALA A 184 -7.81 -30.85 -8.33
C ALA A 184 -6.56 -31.72 -8.49
N ASP A 185 -5.39 -31.10 -8.71
CA ASP A 185 -4.09 -31.79 -8.82
C ASP A 185 -3.64 -32.43 -7.49
N ARG A 186 -4.21 -32.01 -6.35
CA ARG A 186 -3.98 -32.64 -5.05
C ARG A 186 -4.84 -33.86 -4.86
N GLN A 187 -4.22 -35.02 -4.84
CA GLN A 187 -4.92 -36.25 -4.54
C GLN A 187 -5.49 -36.28 -3.10
N GLY A 188 -6.72 -36.73 -2.93
CA GLY A 188 -7.34 -36.99 -1.62
C GLY A 188 -7.93 -35.75 -0.93
N VAL A 189 -8.01 -34.60 -1.57
CA VAL A 189 -8.69 -33.42 -1.00
C VAL A 189 -10.21 -33.70 -0.96
N LYS A 190 -10.78 -33.76 0.25
CA LYS A 190 -12.22 -33.90 0.48
C LYS A 190 -12.89 -32.62 0.91
N PHE A 191 -12.17 -31.73 1.55
CA PHE A 191 -12.65 -30.47 2.11
C PHE A 191 -11.75 -29.31 1.75
N VAL A 192 -12.33 -28.19 1.37
CA VAL A 192 -11.65 -26.90 1.16
C VAL A 192 -12.23 -25.89 2.13
N LEU A 193 -11.40 -25.40 3.06
CA LEU A 193 -11.80 -24.43 4.05
C LEU A 193 -11.41 -23.01 3.58
N ILE A 194 -12.38 -22.10 3.55
CA ILE A 194 -12.20 -20.70 3.14
C ILE A 194 -12.40 -19.81 4.36
N ALA A 195 -11.33 -19.18 4.81
CA ALA A 195 -11.33 -18.27 5.94
C ALA A 195 -11.08 -16.81 5.49
N GLY A 196 -11.65 -15.87 6.21
CA GLY A 196 -11.46 -14.44 5.97
C GLY A 196 -12.39 -13.60 6.87
N PRO A 197 -12.15 -12.29 7.00
CA PRO A 197 -12.97 -11.40 7.82
C PRO A 197 -14.40 -11.29 7.28
N SER A 198 -15.29 -10.64 8.06
CA SER A 198 -16.64 -10.33 7.58
C SER A 198 -16.56 -9.43 6.34
N SER A 199 -17.51 -9.57 5.44
CA SER A 199 -17.60 -8.80 4.19
C SER A 199 -16.40 -8.93 3.22
N SER A 200 -15.54 -9.94 3.38
CA SER A 200 -14.39 -10.20 2.51
C SER A 200 -14.70 -10.93 1.20
N GLY A 201 -15.99 -11.14 0.87
CA GLY A 201 -16.40 -11.82 -0.35
C GLY A 201 -16.27 -13.36 -0.32
N LYS A 202 -16.10 -13.99 0.86
CA LYS A 202 -15.96 -15.45 0.99
C LYS A 202 -17.05 -16.26 0.26
N THR A 203 -18.29 -15.84 0.39
CA THR A 203 -19.44 -16.52 -0.24
C THR A 203 -19.37 -16.45 -1.77
N THR A 204 -19.06 -15.28 -2.32
CA THR A 204 -18.89 -15.10 -3.76
C THR A 204 -17.70 -15.91 -4.27
N PHE A 205 -16.57 -15.87 -3.56
CA PHE A 205 -15.39 -16.64 -3.90
C PHE A 205 -15.66 -18.14 -3.86
N SER A 206 -16.32 -18.66 -2.82
CA SER A 206 -16.64 -20.09 -2.71
C SER A 206 -17.55 -20.57 -3.83
N HIS A 207 -18.53 -19.75 -4.22
CA HIS A 207 -19.41 -20.06 -5.34
C HIS A 207 -18.64 -20.11 -6.66
N ARG A 208 -17.83 -19.10 -6.97
CA ARG A 208 -16.97 -19.06 -8.18
C ARG A 208 -15.98 -20.22 -8.21
N LEU A 209 -15.33 -20.51 -7.07
CA LEU A 209 -14.41 -21.63 -6.94
C LEU A 209 -15.11 -22.98 -7.19
N SER A 210 -16.35 -23.16 -6.71
CA SER A 210 -17.12 -24.40 -6.97
C SER A 210 -17.42 -24.58 -8.46
N ILE A 211 -17.70 -23.52 -9.19
CA ILE A 211 -17.91 -23.54 -10.65
C ILE A 211 -16.60 -23.92 -11.35
N GLN A 212 -15.49 -23.32 -11.00
CA GLN A 212 -14.19 -23.65 -11.58
C GLN A 212 -13.75 -25.09 -11.29
N LEU A 213 -13.99 -25.60 -10.08
CA LEU A 213 -13.74 -27.00 -9.73
C LEU A 213 -14.56 -27.99 -10.59
N ARG A 214 -15.82 -27.67 -10.88
CA ARG A 214 -16.63 -28.46 -11.81
C ARG A 214 -16.04 -28.41 -13.22
N ALA A 215 -15.67 -27.24 -13.72
CA ALA A 215 -15.06 -27.09 -15.04
C ALA A 215 -13.77 -27.91 -15.18
N VAL A 216 -12.88 -27.87 -14.18
CA VAL A 216 -11.66 -28.71 -14.16
C VAL A 216 -11.98 -30.20 -14.09
N SER A 217 -13.02 -30.61 -13.36
CA SER A 217 -13.43 -32.03 -13.24
C SER A 217 -13.92 -32.61 -14.55
N TYR A 218 -14.48 -31.81 -15.46
CA TYR A 218 -14.93 -32.30 -16.79
C TYR A 218 -13.78 -32.49 -17.79
N THR A 219 -12.58 -31.96 -17.48
CA THR A 219 -11.38 -32.06 -18.34
C THR A 219 -10.46 -33.20 -17.92
N HIS A 220 -10.76 -33.90 -16.84
CA HIS A 220 -10.07 -35.10 -16.33
C HIS A 220 -11.04 -36.26 -16.18
#